data_249c409f4a4d9c269ef58114d01445e7
#
_entry.id   249c409f4a4d9c269ef58114d01445e7
#
_cell.length_a   1.000
_cell.length_b   1.000
_cell.length_c   1.000
_cell.angle_alpha   90.00
_cell.angle_beta   90.00
_cell.angle_gamma   90.00
#
_symmetry.space_group_name_H-M   'P 1'
#
loop_
_entity.id
_entity.type
_entity.pdbx_description
1 polymer ?
#
loop_
_entity_poly.entity_id
_entity_poly.type
_entity_poly.pdbx_seq_one_letter_code
_entity_poly.pdbx_strand_id
1 'polypeptide(L)'
;MKPLVAIVGRPNVGKSMLFNKLCGQRLSIVEDTPGVTRDRLYAQCEWRNRTFDIVDTGGIEPGTDDQILSFMREQAEIAIGTATVIVFVCDIKTGMTASDQEVANMLLRSGKPVVLAVNKSDQTGRENPDIYEFYNLGLGAPIAVSAVHGHGTGDLLDACFEHFPPEDEEEEEDDVVKVAVIGKPNVGKSSLVNRILGEERVIVSNVAGTTRDAVDSYFENDQGKFLFIDTAGMRKKSKVDDRIEKFSVLRATMAIERSDVCLIMIDAQEGVTEQDTKVAGLAHEAGKACIIVVNKWDAIEKDGKTMDKMRQDVMRDLSYMTYAPIVFISALTGQRVDRLFELINYVNNQAAMRITTGMLNSLLADATARVQPPTDKGRRLKVYYMTQVGVKPPHFVCFCNDARLFHFSYQRYIENQIRSTFGLEGTPVRLTVRERSEKEG
;
A
#
# COMPACT_ATOMS: atom_id res chain seq x y z
N MET A 1 3.38 3.29 -14.59
CA MET A 1 3.46 2.91 -13.12
C MET A 1 4.24 3.98 -12.39
N LYS A 2 3.80 4.45 -11.20
CA LYS A 2 4.56 5.44 -10.43
C LYS A 2 5.92 4.85 -10.01
N PRO A 3 7.03 5.60 -10.17
CA PRO A 3 8.33 5.16 -9.70
C PRO A 3 8.33 4.94 -8.17
N LEU A 4 9.01 3.91 -7.70
CA LEU A 4 9.18 3.62 -6.27
C LEU A 4 10.66 3.76 -5.88
N VAL A 5 10.93 4.60 -4.89
CA VAL A 5 12.27 4.79 -4.30
C VAL A 5 12.32 4.07 -2.95
N ALA A 6 13.21 3.08 -2.80
CA ALA A 6 13.41 2.38 -1.53
C ALA A 6 14.67 2.86 -0.82
N ILE A 7 14.55 3.22 0.45
CA ILE A 7 15.68 3.62 1.30
C ILE A 7 16.19 2.39 2.05
N VAL A 8 17.46 2.04 1.84
CA VAL A 8 18.16 0.89 2.44
C VAL A 8 19.41 1.37 3.17
N GLY A 9 19.80 0.71 4.23
CA GLY A 9 21.04 1.02 4.96
C GLY A 9 21.02 0.49 6.39
N ARG A 10 22.16 0.62 7.09
CA ARG A 10 22.30 0.19 8.49
C ARG A 10 21.31 0.88 9.43
N PRO A 11 21.02 0.31 10.59
CA PRO A 11 20.35 1.02 11.68
C PRO A 11 21.12 2.31 12.04
N ASN A 12 20.40 3.32 12.48
CA ASN A 12 20.94 4.59 12.97
C ASN A 12 21.74 5.46 11.96
N VAL A 13 21.77 5.11 10.67
CA VAL A 13 22.34 6.01 9.63
C VAL A 13 21.43 7.18 9.27
N GLY A 14 20.20 7.20 9.79
CA GLY A 14 19.25 8.30 9.62
C GLY A 14 18.27 8.11 8.46
N LYS A 15 17.96 6.86 8.07
CA LYS A 15 16.99 6.55 7.00
C LYS A 15 15.63 7.19 7.21
N SER A 16 15.01 6.97 8.37
CA SER A 16 13.67 7.49 8.69
C SER A 16 13.65 9.02 8.76
N MET A 17 14.77 9.64 9.18
CA MET A 17 14.89 11.09 9.16
C MET A 17 15.01 11.62 7.74
N LEU A 18 15.78 10.92 6.88
CA LEU A 18 15.89 11.24 5.46
C LEU A 18 14.54 11.06 4.76
N PHE A 19 13.85 9.95 5.02
CA PHE A 19 12.50 9.69 4.54
C PHE A 19 11.55 10.84 4.89
N ASN A 20 11.45 11.22 6.16
CA ASN A 20 10.60 12.32 6.61
C ASN A 20 10.98 13.65 5.97
N LYS A 21 12.29 13.89 5.75
CA LYS A 21 12.76 15.11 5.12
C LYS A 21 12.40 15.18 3.63
N LEU A 22 12.53 14.07 2.91
CA LEU A 22 12.15 13.97 1.50
C LEU A 22 10.62 14.12 1.32
N CYS A 23 9.83 13.53 2.22
CA CYS A 23 8.37 13.68 2.24
C CYS A 23 7.93 15.11 2.61
N GLY A 24 8.69 15.81 3.48
CA GLY A 24 8.33 17.15 4.00
C GLY A 24 8.62 18.30 3.03
N GLN A 25 9.30 18.07 1.90
CA GLN A 25 9.68 19.17 0.99
C GLN A 25 8.54 19.68 0.09
N ARG A 26 7.47 18.92 -0.13
CA ARG A 26 6.14 19.36 -0.64
C ARG A 26 5.19 18.16 -0.59
N LEU A 27 4.55 17.96 0.55
CA LEU A 27 3.34 17.17 0.61
C LEU A 27 2.22 17.97 -0.06
N SER A 28 1.74 17.52 -1.23
CA SER A 28 0.35 17.82 -1.58
C SER A 28 -0.49 17.05 -0.56
N ILE A 29 -1.18 17.78 0.25
CA ILE A 29 -2.08 17.50 1.35
C ILE A 29 -2.72 16.11 1.25
N VAL A 30 -2.10 15.10 1.87
CA VAL A 30 -2.85 13.99 2.45
C VAL A 30 -3.15 14.44 3.88
N GLU A 31 -4.42 14.74 4.14
CA GLU A 31 -4.94 15.28 5.38
C GLU A 31 -4.38 14.56 6.61
N ASP A 32 -3.91 15.33 7.59
CA ASP A 32 -3.70 14.88 8.95
C ASP A 32 -5.01 14.33 9.51
N THR A 33 -5.19 13.02 9.42
CA THR A 33 -6.26 12.34 10.15
C THR A 33 -5.77 12.16 11.59
N PRO A 34 -6.41 12.79 12.60
CA PRO A 34 -6.01 12.60 13.99
C PRO A 34 -6.23 11.15 14.39
N GLY A 35 -5.16 10.45 14.77
CA GLY A 35 -5.20 9.08 15.28
C GLY A 35 -4.28 8.08 14.60
N VAL A 36 -3.57 8.44 13.51
CA VAL A 36 -2.61 7.56 12.86
C VAL A 36 -1.24 7.75 13.50
N THR A 37 -0.74 6.70 14.11
CA THR A 37 0.58 6.61 14.72
C THR A 37 1.70 6.93 13.72
N ARG A 38 2.76 7.59 14.18
CA ARG A 38 3.89 8.21 13.47
C ARG A 38 4.83 7.28 12.66
N ASP A 39 4.47 6.03 12.44
CA ASP A 39 5.33 5.07 11.72
C ASP A 39 4.89 4.90 10.27
N ARG A 40 4.97 5.98 9.47
CA ARG A 40 4.79 5.87 8.02
C ARG A 40 6.02 5.25 7.40
N LEU A 41 5.92 4.00 6.98
CA LEU A 41 6.95 3.30 6.20
C LEU A 41 6.88 3.64 4.70
N TYR A 42 5.79 4.28 4.25
CA TYR A 42 5.48 4.55 2.85
C TYR A 42 4.86 5.94 2.69
N ALA A 43 5.29 6.70 1.68
CA ALA A 43 4.72 8.02 1.39
C ALA A 43 4.80 8.34 -0.10
N GLN A 44 3.89 9.19 -0.57
CA GLN A 44 3.93 9.78 -1.89
C GLN A 44 4.69 11.11 -1.82
N CYS A 45 5.63 11.31 -2.73
CA CYS A 45 6.43 12.51 -2.86
C CYS A 45 6.25 13.13 -4.26
N GLU A 46 6.54 14.43 -4.37
CA GLU A 46 6.56 15.14 -5.64
C GLU A 46 7.90 15.85 -5.81
N TRP A 47 8.54 15.68 -6.97
CA TRP A 47 9.76 16.38 -7.35
C TRP A 47 9.69 16.77 -8.83
N ARG A 48 10.02 18.02 -9.15
CA ARG A 48 9.97 18.57 -10.53
C ARG A 48 8.63 18.26 -11.25
N ASN A 49 7.50 18.44 -10.55
CA ASN A 49 6.13 18.18 -11.03
C ASN A 49 5.82 16.69 -11.34
N ARG A 50 6.66 15.77 -10.94
CA ARG A 50 6.43 14.33 -11.09
C ARG A 50 6.23 13.68 -9.73
N THR A 51 5.21 12.85 -9.62
CA THR A 51 4.90 12.11 -8.40
C THR A 51 5.59 10.75 -8.41
N PHE A 52 6.13 10.35 -7.26
CA PHE A 52 6.73 9.04 -7.02
C PHE A 52 6.45 8.59 -5.60
N ASP A 53 6.63 7.31 -5.38
CA ASP A 53 6.44 6.73 -4.06
C ASP A 53 7.81 6.48 -3.40
N ILE A 54 7.87 6.63 -2.07
CA ILE A 54 9.07 6.38 -1.29
C ILE A 54 8.77 5.45 -0.13
N VAL A 55 9.66 4.50 0.15
CA VAL A 55 9.52 3.55 1.25
C VAL A 55 10.77 3.54 2.12
N ASP A 56 10.58 3.64 3.45
CA ASP A 56 11.63 3.40 4.44
C ASP A 56 11.62 1.92 4.83
N THR A 57 12.61 1.17 4.35
CA THR A 57 12.75 -0.25 4.71
C THR A 57 13.31 -0.44 6.12
N GLY A 58 13.68 0.63 6.82
CA GLY A 58 14.41 0.65 8.08
C GLY A 58 13.57 0.86 9.35
N GLY A 59 12.24 0.94 9.26
CA GLY A 59 11.35 1.18 10.41
C GLY A 59 11.40 0.10 11.52
N ILE A 60 12.37 -0.83 11.45
CA ILE A 60 12.55 -1.96 12.34
C ILE A 60 14.01 -1.99 12.78
N GLU A 61 14.28 -1.81 14.06
CA GLU A 61 15.64 -1.86 14.60
C GLU A 61 16.00 -3.28 15.06
N PRO A 62 17.18 -3.83 14.67
CA PRO A 62 17.67 -5.11 15.20
C PRO A 62 18.11 -4.96 16.66
N GLY A 63 17.88 -5.99 17.46
CA GLY A 63 18.21 -5.98 18.89
C GLY A 63 19.69 -6.21 19.23
N THR A 64 20.52 -6.68 18.28
CA THR A 64 21.94 -7.02 18.49
C THR A 64 22.77 -6.82 17.23
N ASP A 65 24.08 -6.56 17.39
CA ASP A 65 25.02 -6.30 16.28
C ASP A 65 25.17 -7.47 15.29
N ASP A 66 25.11 -8.70 15.74
CA ASP A 66 25.18 -9.90 14.88
C ASP A 66 23.99 -10.03 13.91
N GLN A 67 22.93 -9.24 14.15
CA GLN A 67 21.70 -9.26 13.36
C GLN A 67 21.65 -8.16 12.31
N ILE A 68 22.55 -7.17 12.38
CA ILE A 68 22.57 -6.00 11.49
C ILE A 68 22.69 -6.41 10.03
N LEU A 69 23.62 -7.31 9.73
CA LEU A 69 23.86 -7.75 8.36
C LEU A 69 22.68 -8.54 7.77
N SER A 70 22.09 -9.45 8.55
CA SER A 70 20.90 -10.21 8.13
C SER A 70 19.74 -9.25 7.82
N PHE A 71 19.56 -8.25 8.68
CA PHE A 71 18.55 -7.23 8.54
C PHE A 71 18.75 -6.36 7.27
N MET A 72 19.99 -5.92 7.03
CA MET A 72 20.31 -5.14 5.84
C MET A 72 20.14 -5.93 4.55
N ARG A 73 20.51 -7.22 4.54
CA ARG A 73 20.30 -8.12 3.40
C ARG A 73 18.82 -8.24 3.06
N GLU A 74 17.97 -8.41 4.05
CA GLU A 74 16.53 -8.54 3.87
C GLU A 74 15.89 -7.24 3.36
N GLN A 75 16.34 -6.08 3.87
CA GLN A 75 15.97 -4.77 3.32
C GLN A 75 16.37 -4.65 1.84
N ALA A 76 17.60 -5.05 1.51
CA ALA A 76 18.10 -5.00 0.14
C ALA A 76 17.32 -5.94 -0.78
N GLU A 77 16.97 -7.15 -0.34
CA GLU A 77 16.15 -8.10 -1.11
C GLU A 77 14.76 -7.53 -1.43
N ILE A 78 14.11 -6.89 -0.45
CA ILE A 78 12.82 -6.22 -0.66
C ILE A 78 12.96 -5.08 -1.66
N ALA A 79 13.97 -4.20 -1.48
CA ALA A 79 14.22 -3.08 -2.36
C ALA A 79 14.53 -3.54 -3.80
N ILE A 80 15.37 -4.57 -3.97
CA ILE A 80 15.69 -5.17 -5.27
C ILE A 80 14.42 -5.70 -5.96
N GLY A 81 13.52 -6.33 -5.19
CA GLY A 81 12.30 -6.91 -5.74
C GLY A 81 11.24 -5.88 -6.13
N THR A 82 11.24 -4.68 -5.56
CA THR A 82 10.10 -3.76 -5.65
C THR A 82 10.42 -2.36 -6.13
N ALA A 83 11.63 -1.84 -5.86
CA ALA A 83 11.98 -0.46 -6.16
C ALA A 83 12.35 -0.24 -7.63
N THR A 84 12.01 0.96 -8.15
CA THR A 84 12.55 1.50 -9.39
C THR A 84 13.99 1.95 -9.19
N VAL A 85 14.25 2.62 -8.06
CA VAL A 85 15.57 3.13 -7.65
C VAL A 85 15.78 2.83 -6.18
N ILE A 86 16.99 2.42 -5.82
CA ILE A 86 17.37 2.15 -4.43
C ILE A 86 18.29 3.28 -3.94
N VAL A 87 17.94 3.92 -2.84
CA VAL A 87 18.80 4.85 -2.12
C VAL A 87 19.53 4.08 -1.02
N PHE A 88 20.81 3.84 -1.20
CA PHE A 88 21.64 3.18 -0.18
C PHE A 88 22.28 4.23 0.71
N VAL A 89 21.91 4.23 2.00
CA VAL A 89 22.29 5.26 2.98
C VAL A 89 23.41 4.77 3.87
N CYS A 90 24.55 5.50 3.85
CA CYS A 90 25.68 5.31 4.74
C CYS A 90 25.84 6.52 5.69
N ASP A 91 26.65 6.38 6.74
CA ASP A 91 26.89 7.41 7.74
C ASP A 91 28.35 7.86 7.67
N ILE A 92 28.59 9.15 7.33
CA ILE A 92 29.94 9.69 7.19
C ILE A 92 30.75 9.66 8.50
N LYS A 93 30.04 9.75 9.66
CA LYS A 93 30.72 9.78 10.98
C LYS A 93 31.26 8.43 11.40
N THR A 94 30.60 7.36 10.98
CA THR A 94 31.03 5.98 11.26
C THR A 94 31.98 5.43 10.19
N GLY A 95 32.04 6.06 9.02
CA GLY A 95 32.76 5.55 7.86
C GLY A 95 32.12 4.30 7.24
N MET A 96 32.82 3.72 6.26
CA MET A 96 32.41 2.50 5.58
C MET A 96 32.62 1.28 6.47
N THR A 97 31.64 0.39 6.53
CA THR A 97 31.74 -0.87 7.30
C THR A 97 31.71 -2.10 6.39
N ALA A 98 32.14 -3.25 6.93
CA ALA A 98 32.05 -4.53 6.22
C ALA A 98 30.61 -4.89 5.83
N SER A 99 29.63 -4.56 6.66
CA SER A 99 28.22 -4.75 6.35
C SER A 99 27.74 -3.88 5.19
N ASP A 100 28.21 -2.63 5.09
CA ASP A 100 27.91 -1.75 3.96
C ASP A 100 28.47 -2.33 2.66
N GLN A 101 29.71 -2.82 2.69
CA GLN A 101 30.37 -3.43 1.53
C GLN A 101 29.65 -4.70 1.05
N GLU A 102 29.17 -5.54 1.96
CA GLU A 102 28.47 -6.75 1.61
C GLU A 102 27.12 -6.46 0.95
N VAL A 103 26.36 -5.53 1.51
CA VAL A 103 25.08 -5.10 0.93
C VAL A 103 25.28 -4.36 -0.40
N ALA A 104 26.31 -3.51 -0.51
CA ALA A 104 26.65 -2.87 -1.76
C ALA A 104 26.95 -3.89 -2.87
N ASN A 105 27.70 -4.95 -2.58
CA ASN A 105 27.96 -6.04 -3.52
C ASN A 105 26.67 -6.77 -3.95
N MET A 106 25.72 -6.93 -3.05
CA MET A 106 24.42 -7.53 -3.34
C MET A 106 23.57 -6.63 -4.26
N LEU A 107 23.56 -5.32 -3.99
CA LEU A 107 22.87 -4.33 -4.79
C LEU A 107 23.48 -4.23 -6.21
N LEU A 108 24.80 -4.24 -6.34
CA LEU A 108 25.51 -4.26 -7.62
C LEU A 108 25.11 -5.47 -8.48
N ARG A 109 25.03 -6.66 -7.87
CA ARG A 109 24.67 -7.89 -8.58
C ARG A 109 23.20 -7.92 -9.03
N SER A 110 22.35 -7.11 -8.43
CA SER A 110 20.92 -7.06 -8.77
C SER A 110 20.63 -6.38 -10.10
N GLY A 111 21.55 -5.52 -10.58
CA GLY A 111 21.36 -4.68 -11.77
C GLY A 111 20.34 -3.55 -11.60
N LYS A 112 19.77 -3.37 -10.41
CA LYS A 112 18.88 -2.24 -10.12
C LYS A 112 19.66 -0.94 -10.01
N PRO A 113 19.09 0.22 -10.43
CA PRO A 113 19.70 1.52 -10.19
C PRO A 113 19.85 1.78 -8.70
N VAL A 114 21.05 2.16 -8.27
CA VAL A 114 21.36 2.48 -6.88
C VAL A 114 21.99 3.87 -6.81
N VAL A 115 21.47 4.71 -5.93
CA VAL A 115 22.01 6.02 -5.61
C VAL A 115 22.60 5.96 -4.19
N LEU A 116 23.88 6.29 -4.06
CA LEU A 116 24.60 6.24 -2.78
C LEU A 116 24.47 7.58 -2.05
N ALA A 117 23.79 7.57 -0.91
CA ALA A 117 23.63 8.73 -0.04
C ALA A 117 24.52 8.58 1.20
N VAL A 118 25.41 9.54 1.43
CA VAL A 118 26.26 9.59 2.63
C VAL A 118 25.72 10.65 3.57
N ASN A 119 24.99 10.19 4.59
CA ASN A 119 24.24 11.04 5.53
C ASN A 119 25.11 11.53 6.70
N LYS A 120 24.56 12.48 7.46
CA LYS A 120 25.19 13.20 8.57
C LYS A 120 26.36 14.08 8.15
N SER A 121 26.38 14.48 6.88
CA SER A 121 27.31 15.46 6.33
C SER A 121 26.83 16.88 6.68
N ASP A 122 27.03 17.27 7.93
CA ASP A 122 26.47 18.52 8.50
C ASP A 122 27.33 19.76 8.16
N GLN A 123 28.47 19.60 7.49
CA GLN A 123 29.36 20.72 7.14
C GLN A 123 28.89 21.42 5.87
N THR A 124 28.43 22.64 6.02
CA THR A 124 28.10 23.55 4.92
C THR A 124 29.36 24.20 4.32
N GLY A 125 29.50 24.10 3.01
CA GLY A 125 30.47 24.90 2.24
C GLY A 125 31.91 24.35 2.10
N ARG A 126 32.17 23.12 2.60
CA ARG A 126 33.42 22.37 2.30
C ARG A 126 33.07 20.92 2.04
N GLU A 127 33.60 20.38 0.94
CA GLU A 127 33.54 18.93 0.72
C GLU A 127 34.27 18.24 1.89
N ASN A 128 33.60 17.35 2.59
CA ASN A 128 34.25 16.52 3.61
C ASN A 128 35.06 15.45 2.90
N PRO A 129 36.41 15.41 3.06
CA PRO A 129 37.25 14.44 2.38
C PRO A 129 36.88 12.98 2.68
N ASP A 130 36.24 12.70 3.83
CA ASP A 130 35.85 11.38 4.23
C ASP A 130 34.80 10.77 3.29
N ILE A 131 34.09 11.57 2.48
CA ILE A 131 33.15 11.09 1.48
C ILE A 131 33.79 10.20 0.43
N TYR A 132 35.09 10.44 0.12
CA TYR A 132 35.83 9.70 -0.91
C TYR A 132 36.04 8.22 -0.56
N GLU A 133 35.99 7.85 0.72
CA GLU A 133 36.05 6.45 1.15
C GLU A 133 34.89 5.63 0.55
N PHE A 134 33.72 6.22 0.39
CA PHE A 134 32.51 5.54 -0.07
C PHE A 134 32.51 5.20 -1.57
N TYR A 135 33.43 5.74 -2.37
CA TYR A 135 33.65 5.27 -3.74
C TYR A 135 34.06 3.79 -3.81
N ASN A 136 34.68 3.26 -2.74
CA ASN A 136 35.08 1.87 -2.65
C ASN A 136 33.88 0.89 -2.64
N LEU A 137 32.65 1.38 -2.39
CA LEU A 137 31.43 0.58 -2.50
C LEU A 137 31.08 0.24 -3.95
N GLY A 138 31.62 0.96 -4.94
CA GLY A 138 31.40 0.71 -6.37
C GLY A 138 30.00 1.09 -6.88
N LEU A 139 29.21 1.83 -6.09
CA LEU A 139 27.82 2.22 -6.40
C LEU A 139 27.72 3.59 -7.13
N GLY A 140 28.82 4.09 -7.66
CA GLY A 140 28.89 5.41 -8.30
C GLY A 140 29.31 6.52 -7.34
N ALA A 141 29.07 7.78 -7.72
CA ALA A 141 29.46 8.93 -6.91
C ALA A 141 28.61 9.06 -5.65
N PRO A 142 29.20 9.12 -4.46
CA PRO A 142 28.46 9.32 -3.23
C PRO A 142 27.92 10.75 -3.15
N ILE A 143 26.66 10.90 -2.76
CA ILE A 143 26.00 12.19 -2.56
C ILE A 143 26.00 12.51 -1.07
N ALA A 144 26.64 13.61 -0.69
CA ALA A 144 26.63 14.09 0.68
C ALA A 144 25.25 14.66 1.05
N VAL A 145 24.63 14.12 2.10
CA VAL A 145 23.32 14.58 2.57
C VAL A 145 23.34 14.86 4.07
N SER A 146 22.51 15.80 4.50
CA SER A 146 22.19 15.99 5.90
C SER A 146 20.67 15.91 6.07
N ALA A 147 20.18 14.77 6.52
CA ALA A 147 18.75 14.54 6.76
C ALA A 147 18.19 15.53 7.80
N VAL A 148 19.00 15.97 8.78
CA VAL A 148 18.61 16.96 9.80
C VAL A 148 18.39 18.34 9.18
N HIS A 149 19.34 18.81 8.37
CA HIS A 149 19.32 20.17 7.82
C HIS A 149 18.70 20.23 6.43
N GLY A 150 18.55 19.11 5.72
CA GLY A 150 18.01 19.03 4.37
C GLY A 150 19.03 19.40 3.29
N HIS A 151 20.33 19.45 3.61
CA HIS A 151 21.37 19.69 2.62
C HIS A 151 21.57 18.46 1.72
N GLY A 152 21.81 18.66 0.42
CA GLY A 152 22.04 17.60 -0.55
C GLY A 152 20.83 16.74 -0.90
N THR A 153 19.65 17.00 -0.31
CA THR A 153 18.43 16.23 -0.59
C THR A 153 17.88 16.48 -2.00
N GLY A 154 18.10 17.69 -2.54
CA GLY A 154 17.75 18.01 -3.93
C GLY A 154 18.60 17.23 -4.93
N ASP A 155 19.93 17.20 -4.73
CA ASP A 155 20.88 16.47 -5.58
C ASP A 155 20.60 14.95 -5.52
N LEU A 156 20.22 14.44 -4.33
CA LEU A 156 19.81 13.06 -4.16
C LEU A 156 18.54 12.73 -4.95
N LEU A 157 17.53 13.60 -4.91
CA LEU A 157 16.29 13.42 -5.68
C LEU A 157 16.56 13.54 -7.19
N ASP A 158 17.42 14.47 -7.62
CA ASP A 158 17.79 14.61 -9.02
C ASP A 158 18.49 13.34 -9.54
N ALA A 159 19.41 12.77 -8.77
CA ALA A 159 20.06 11.50 -9.11
C ALA A 159 19.05 10.32 -9.17
N CYS A 160 18.08 10.27 -8.27
CA CYS A 160 17.00 9.28 -8.36
C CYS A 160 16.16 9.47 -9.63
N PHE A 161 15.88 10.72 -9.96
CA PHE A 161 15.01 11.09 -11.09
C PHE A 161 15.60 10.68 -12.45
N GLU A 162 16.94 10.68 -12.59
CA GLU A 162 17.63 10.21 -13.81
C GLU A 162 17.31 8.74 -14.14
N HIS A 163 16.89 7.96 -13.15
CA HIS A 163 16.56 6.55 -13.30
C HIS A 163 15.05 6.28 -13.39
N PHE A 164 14.22 7.30 -13.38
CA PHE A 164 12.78 7.12 -13.53
C PHE A 164 12.42 6.85 -15.00
N PRO A 165 11.46 5.94 -15.27
CA PRO A 165 10.99 5.71 -16.63
C PRO A 165 10.41 7.01 -17.24
N PRO A 166 10.43 7.19 -18.57
CA PRO A 166 9.81 8.35 -19.23
C PRO A 166 8.32 8.50 -18.86
N GLU A 167 7.80 9.73 -18.83
CA GLU A 167 6.37 9.98 -18.53
C GLU A 167 5.43 9.45 -19.63
N ASP A 168 5.89 9.37 -20.86
CA ASP A 168 5.11 8.93 -22.03
C ASP A 168 4.91 7.40 -22.08
N GLU A 169 5.56 6.65 -21.20
CA GLU A 169 5.27 5.24 -20.93
C GLU A 169 4.20 5.08 -19.83
N GLU A 170 3.28 6.03 -19.65
CA GLU A 170 1.96 5.72 -19.12
C GLU A 170 1.33 4.70 -20.09
N GLU A 171 1.60 3.42 -19.78
CA GLU A 171 0.95 2.28 -20.37
C GLU A 171 -0.53 2.63 -20.49
N GLU A 172 -1.08 2.53 -21.73
CA GLU A 172 -2.51 2.37 -21.97
C GLU A 172 -3.04 1.54 -20.81
N GLU A 173 -4.16 1.92 -20.23
CA GLU A 173 -4.83 1.15 -19.17
C GLU A 173 -4.95 -0.28 -19.69
N ASP A 174 -3.91 -1.06 -19.42
CA ASP A 174 -3.95 -2.49 -19.68
C ASP A 174 -5.11 -2.99 -18.82
N ASP A 175 -6.05 -3.68 -19.44
CA ASP A 175 -7.22 -4.34 -18.80
C ASP A 175 -6.78 -5.39 -17.75
N VAL A 176 -5.69 -5.13 -17.04
CA VAL A 176 -5.04 -6.00 -16.08
C VAL A 176 -5.36 -5.54 -14.66
N VAL A 177 -6.11 -6.34 -13.94
CA VAL A 177 -6.41 -6.08 -12.54
C VAL A 177 -5.24 -6.53 -11.65
N LYS A 178 -4.66 -5.61 -10.87
CA LYS A 178 -3.55 -5.88 -9.95
C LYS A 178 -4.09 -6.39 -8.62
N VAL A 179 -3.65 -7.59 -8.21
CA VAL A 179 -4.19 -8.32 -7.05
C VAL A 179 -3.10 -8.59 -6.03
N ALA A 180 -3.28 -8.12 -4.80
CA ALA A 180 -2.45 -8.50 -3.66
C ALA A 180 -3.12 -9.61 -2.84
N VAL A 181 -2.36 -10.65 -2.50
CA VAL A 181 -2.80 -11.72 -1.58
C VAL A 181 -2.14 -11.51 -0.23
N ILE A 182 -2.90 -11.06 0.75
CA ILE A 182 -2.40 -10.69 2.08
C ILE A 182 -3.03 -11.56 3.18
N GLY A 183 -2.39 -11.63 4.33
CA GLY A 183 -2.83 -12.43 5.47
C GLY A 183 -1.64 -12.95 6.26
N LYS A 184 -1.89 -13.51 7.44
CA LYS A 184 -0.87 -14.06 8.33
C LYS A 184 -0.08 -15.23 7.69
N PRO A 185 1.07 -15.62 8.26
CA PRO A 185 1.78 -16.81 7.83
C PRO A 185 0.90 -18.08 7.88
N ASN A 186 1.16 -19.04 7.00
CA ASN A 186 0.49 -20.35 6.94
C ASN A 186 -1.04 -20.35 6.67
N VAL A 187 -1.66 -19.21 6.39
CA VAL A 187 -3.08 -19.12 6.01
C VAL A 187 -3.39 -19.72 4.63
N GLY A 188 -2.36 -20.01 3.83
CA GLY A 188 -2.47 -20.64 2.51
C GLY A 188 -2.30 -19.71 1.31
N LYS A 189 -1.68 -18.52 1.48
CA LYS A 189 -1.39 -17.57 0.38
C LYS A 189 -0.63 -18.24 -0.77
N SER A 190 0.51 -18.87 -0.45
CA SER A 190 1.33 -19.58 -1.44
C SER A 190 0.57 -20.73 -2.11
N SER A 191 -0.28 -21.45 -1.36
CA SER A 191 -1.10 -22.52 -1.91
C SER A 191 -2.14 -21.98 -2.90
N LEU A 192 -2.77 -20.85 -2.59
CA LEU A 192 -3.72 -20.19 -3.50
C LEU A 192 -3.03 -19.73 -4.78
N VAL A 193 -1.92 -19.01 -4.66
CA VAL A 193 -1.16 -18.51 -5.82
C VAL A 193 -0.66 -19.69 -6.67
N ASN A 194 -0.11 -20.73 -6.06
CA ASN A 194 0.35 -21.92 -6.80
C ASN A 194 -0.80 -22.67 -7.47
N ARG A 195 -1.98 -22.72 -6.87
CA ARG A 195 -3.17 -23.31 -7.48
C ARG A 195 -3.59 -22.53 -8.72
N ILE A 196 -3.69 -21.19 -8.60
CA ILE A 196 -4.06 -20.30 -9.71
C ILE A 196 -3.04 -20.42 -10.86
N LEU A 197 -1.74 -20.40 -10.57
CA LEU A 197 -0.68 -20.45 -11.57
C LEU A 197 -0.39 -21.85 -12.10
N GLY A 198 -0.85 -22.90 -11.43
CA GLY A 198 -0.65 -24.31 -11.82
C GLY A 198 -1.74 -24.86 -12.73
N GLU A 199 -2.79 -24.11 -13.05
CA GLU A 199 -3.81 -24.51 -14.02
C GLU A 199 -3.27 -24.33 -15.45
N GLU A 200 -3.48 -25.34 -16.34
CA GLU A 200 -2.88 -25.46 -17.70
C GLU A 200 -3.22 -24.32 -18.69
N ARG A 201 -3.93 -23.28 -18.27
CA ARG A 201 -4.34 -22.12 -19.09
C ARG A 201 -3.49 -20.86 -18.86
N VAL A 202 -2.35 -20.98 -18.20
CA VAL A 202 -1.51 -19.83 -17.87
C VAL A 202 -0.59 -19.50 -19.01
N ILE A 203 -0.83 -18.40 -19.70
CA ILE A 203 0.20 -17.75 -20.51
C ILE A 203 1.12 -17.00 -19.56
N VAL A 204 2.13 -17.66 -19.03
CA VAL A 204 3.27 -16.99 -18.40
C VAL A 204 4.08 -16.37 -19.53
N SER A 205 3.67 -15.19 -20.01
CA SER A 205 4.45 -14.50 -21.02
C SER A 205 5.65 -13.83 -20.35
N ASN A 206 6.82 -14.43 -20.50
CA ASN A 206 8.07 -13.70 -20.49
C ASN A 206 8.13 -12.84 -21.77
N VAL A 207 7.30 -11.81 -21.85
CA VAL A 207 7.40 -10.82 -22.92
C VAL A 207 8.62 -9.97 -22.61
N ALA A 208 9.72 -10.23 -23.33
CA ALA A 208 10.89 -9.39 -23.32
C ALA A 208 10.47 -7.97 -23.78
N GLY A 209 10.56 -6.99 -22.88
CA GLY A 209 10.24 -5.58 -23.17
C GLY A 209 9.31 -4.89 -22.19
N THR A 210 8.58 -5.62 -21.34
CA THR A 210 7.87 -5.00 -20.21
C THR A 210 8.73 -5.13 -18.96
N THR A 211 9.02 -4.03 -18.28
CA THR A 211 9.66 -3.96 -16.95
C THR A 211 8.72 -4.56 -15.90
N ARG A 212 8.36 -5.85 -16.06
CA ARG A 212 7.60 -6.61 -15.06
C ARG A 212 8.60 -7.13 -14.05
N ASP A 213 8.43 -6.72 -12.81
CA ASP A 213 9.26 -7.19 -11.71
C ASP A 213 9.24 -8.72 -11.67
N ALA A 214 10.40 -9.36 -11.55
CA ALA A 214 10.55 -10.82 -11.46
C ALA A 214 9.82 -11.44 -10.24
N VAL A 215 9.14 -10.63 -9.48
CA VAL A 215 8.43 -10.91 -8.22
C VAL A 215 6.94 -11.10 -8.42
N ASP A 216 6.35 -10.55 -9.51
CA ASP A 216 4.92 -10.58 -9.81
C ASP A 216 4.59 -11.74 -10.77
N SER A 217 3.34 -12.20 -10.76
CA SER A 217 2.88 -13.28 -11.65
C SER A 217 1.65 -12.84 -12.44
N TYR A 218 1.76 -12.89 -13.75
CA TYR A 218 0.66 -12.62 -14.67
C TYR A 218 -0.20 -13.89 -14.84
N PHE A 219 -1.50 -13.70 -14.88
CA PHE A 219 -2.50 -14.74 -15.11
C PHE A 219 -3.61 -14.21 -16.03
N GLU A 220 -4.01 -15.00 -16.99
CA GLU A 220 -5.10 -14.69 -17.92
C GLU A 220 -6.04 -15.88 -18.08
N ASN A 221 -7.34 -15.63 -18.01
CA ASN A 221 -8.38 -16.60 -18.26
C ASN A 221 -9.58 -15.94 -19.00
N ASP A 222 -10.68 -16.66 -19.14
CA ASP A 222 -11.92 -16.16 -19.74
C ASP A 222 -12.60 -15.03 -18.96
N GLN A 223 -12.22 -14.80 -17.70
CA GLN A 223 -12.70 -13.70 -16.87
C GLN A 223 -11.86 -12.41 -17.03
N GLY A 224 -10.66 -12.49 -17.62
CA GLY A 224 -9.79 -11.35 -17.85
C GLY A 224 -8.32 -11.58 -17.50
N LYS A 225 -7.61 -10.47 -17.36
CA LYS A 225 -6.16 -10.43 -17.11
C LYS A 225 -5.90 -9.96 -15.68
N PHE A 226 -5.03 -10.67 -14.99
CA PHE A 226 -4.71 -10.42 -13.57
C PHE A 226 -3.20 -10.41 -13.34
N LEU A 227 -2.73 -9.50 -12.51
CA LEU A 227 -1.34 -9.44 -12.06
C LEU A 227 -1.29 -9.65 -10.55
N PHE A 228 -0.82 -10.82 -10.11
CA PHE A 228 -0.62 -11.12 -8.70
C PHE A 228 0.70 -10.54 -8.22
N ILE A 229 0.64 -9.60 -7.27
CA ILE A 229 1.76 -8.82 -6.75
C ILE A 229 2.53 -9.62 -5.69
N ASP A 230 3.87 -9.51 -5.69
CA ASP A 230 4.82 -10.11 -4.71
C ASP A 230 4.72 -11.64 -4.56
N THR A 231 4.52 -12.36 -5.66
CA THR A 231 4.39 -13.82 -5.62
C THR A 231 5.70 -14.56 -5.36
N ALA A 232 6.87 -13.98 -5.63
CA ALA A 232 8.17 -14.61 -5.37
C ALA A 232 8.46 -14.75 -3.87
N GLY A 233 8.05 -13.77 -3.06
CA GLY A 233 8.09 -13.88 -1.61
C GLY A 233 7.22 -15.02 -1.06
N MET A 234 6.15 -15.37 -1.78
CA MET A 234 5.26 -16.48 -1.42
C MET A 234 5.78 -17.85 -1.88
N ARG A 235 6.62 -17.91 -2.94
CA ARG A 235 7.17 -19.19 -3.48
C ARG A 235 8.36 -19.73 -2.71
N LYS A 236 9.19 -18.85 -2.11
CA LYS A 236 10.31 -19.28 -1.26
C LYS A 236 9.77 -19.70 0.11
N LYS A 237 9.75 -21.02 0.38
CA LYS A 237 9.49 -21.55 1.73
C LYS A 237 10.59 -21.04 2.68
N SER A 238 10.36 -19.95 3.40
CA SER A 238 11.24 -19.55 4.50
C SER A 238 10.90 -20.35 5.75
N LYS A 239 11.94 -20.92 6.41
CA LYS A 239 11.81 -21.44 7.76
C LYS A 239 11.38 -20.29 8.67
N VAL A 240 10.29 -20.51 9.40
CA VAL A 240 9.63 -19.50 10.23
C VAL A 240 10.52 -19.17 11.42
N ASP A 241 10.90 -17.89 11.55
CA ASP A 241 11.49 -17.30 12.74
C ASP A 241 10.66 -16.06 13.10
N ASP A 242 10.42 -15.78 14.37
CA ASP A 242 9.56 -14.67 14.89
C ASP A 242 9.95 -13.27 14.36
N ARG A 243 11.14 -13.14 13.77
CA ARG A 243 11.64 -11.92 13.11
C ARG A 243 11.00 -11.64 11.76
N ILE A 244 10.39 -12.65 11.14
CA ILE A 244 9.77 -12.57 9.80
C ILE A 244 8.47 -11.76 9.84
N GLU A 245 7.85 -11.58 11.01
CA GLU A 245 6.55 -10.93 11.14
C GLU A 245 6.57 -9.46 10.69
N LYS A 246 7.58 -8.70 11.09
CA LYS A 246 7.70 -7.27 10.75
C LYS A 246 7.97 -7.03 9.25
N PHE A 247 8.82 -7.85 8.64
CA PHE A 247 9.06 -7.80 7.19
C PHE A 247 7.86 -8.30 6.39
N SER A 248 7.07 -9.22 6.97
CA SER A 248 5.80 -9.64 6.38
C SER A 248 4.80 -8.47 6.28
N VAL A 249 4.76 -7.58 7.29
CA VAL A 249 3.93 -6.38 7.28
C VAL A 249 4.40 -5.39 6.22
N LEU A 250 5.71 -5.13 6.11
CA LEU A 250 6.26 -4.23 5.09
C LEU A 250 5.95 -4.72 3.68
N ARG A 251 6.18 -6.01 3.39
CA ARG A 251 5.84 -6.63 2.10
C ARG A 251 4.34 -6.53 1.81
N ALA A 252 3.50 -6.81 2.81
CA ALA A 252 2.06 -6.67 2.67
C ALA A 252 1.68 -5.23 2.32
N THR A 253 2.26 -4.23 2.99
CA THR A 253 2.01 -2.81 2.71
C THR A 253 2.41 -2.45 1.28
N MET A 254 3.60 -2.89 0.83
CA MET A 254 4.06 -2.62 -0.54
C MET A 254 3.19 -3.31 -1.60
N ALA A 255 2.76 -4.55 -1.34
CA ALA A 255 1.84 -5.27 -2.23
C ALA A 255 0.47 -4.59 -2.28
N ILE A 256 -0.06 -4.15 -1.13
CA ILE A 256 -1.31 -3.40 -1.02
C ILE A 256 -1.23 -2.13 -1.88
N GLU A 257 -0.19 -1.31 -1.71
CA GLU A 257 -0.08 -0.03 -2.43
C GLU A 257 -0.06 -0.21 -3.96
N ARG A 258 0.59 -1.26 -4.45
CA ARG A 258 0.69 -1.57 -5.89
C ARG A 258 -0.55 -2.25 -6.46
N SER A 259 -1.50 -2.70 -5.64
CA SER A 259 -2.69 -3.45 -6.07
C SER A 259 -3.92 -2.57 -6.29
N ASP A 260 -4.86 -3.07 -7.08
CA ASP A 260 -6.24 -2.57 -7.20
C ASP A 260 -7.15 -3.27 -6.20
N VAL A 261 -6.96 -4.59 -6.02
CA VAL A 261 -7.78 -5.46 -5.17
C VAL A 261 -6.90 -6.24 -4.21
N CYS A 262 -7.29 -6.27 -2.92
CA CYS A 262 -6.65 -7.06 -1.88
C CYS A 262 -7.50 -8.28 -1.52
N LEU A 263 -6.91 -9.48 -1.64
CA LEU A 263 -7.48 -10.71 -1.10
C LEU A 263 -6.96 -10.92 0.32
N ILE A 264 -7.83 -10.71 1.31
CA ILE A 264 -7.49 -10.85 2.73
C ILE A 264 -7.78 -12.29 3.15
N MET A 265 -6.71 -13.09 3.29
CA MET A 265 -6.81 -14.52 3.59
C MET A 265 -6.95 -14.78 5.10
N ILE A 266 -7.99 -15.52 5.49
CA ILE A 266 -8.25 -15.96 6.86
C ILE A 266 -8.28 -17.49 6.89
N ASP A 267 -7.73 -18.11 7.95
CA ASP A 267 -7.80 -19.55 8.18
C ASP A 267 -9.14 -19.91 8.81
N ALA A 268 -9.94 -20.74 8.14
CA ALA A 268 -11.23 -21.16 8.64
C ALA A 268 -11.16 -21.96 9.95
N GLN A 269 -10.03 -22.64 10.22
CA GLN A 269 -9.84 -23.41 11.45
C GLN A 269 -9.58 -22.55 12.68
N GLU A 270 -8.89 -21.41 12.47
CA GLU A 270 -8.50 -20.50 13.56
C GLU A 270 -9.51 -19.33 13.73
N GLY A 271 -10.24 -18.99 12.66
CA GLY A 271 -11.07 -17.78 12.62
C GLY A 271 -10.23 -16.50 12.48
N VAL A 272 -10.86 -15.36 12.77
CA VAL A 272 -10.18 -14.05 12.73
C VAL A 272 -9.30 -13.89 13.96
N THR A 273 -8.02 -13.57 13.74
CA THR A 273 -7.05 -13.29 14.79
C THR A 273 -6.68 -11.79 14.81
N GLU A 274 -6.02 -11.33 15.88
CA GLU A 274 -5.53 -9.94 15.97
C GLU A 274 -4.59 -9.57 14.82
N GLN A 275 -3.78 -10.53 14.35
CA GLN A 275 -2.89 -10.31 13.22
C GLN A 275 -3.66 -10.14 11.90
N ASP A 276 -4.73 -10.91 11.70
CA ASP A 276 -5.62 -10.77 10.54
C ASP A 276 -6.29 -9.39 10.53
N THR A 277 -6.74 -8.92 11.70
CA THR A 277 -7.32 -7.58 11.86
C THR A 277 -6.33 -6.47 11.52
N LYS A 278 -5.07 -6.59 11.95
CA LYS A 278 -4.01 -5.61 11.62
C LYS A 278 -3.73 -5.56 10.11
N VAL A 279 -3.59 -6.73 9.47
CA VAL A 279 -3.31 -6.81 8.02
C VAL A 279 -4.50 -6.31 7.20
N ALA A 280 -5.73 -6.65 7.60
CA ALA A 280 -6.94 -6.14 6.97
C ALA A 280 -7.08 -4.61 7.12
N GLY A 281 -6.70 -4.07 8.29
CA GLY A 281 -6.64 -2.64 8.56
C GLY A 281 -5.75 -1.88 7.58
N LEU A 282 -4.57 -2.41 7.25
CA LEU A 282 -3.66 -1.80 6.26
C LEU A 282 -4.32 -1.63 4.89
N ALA A 283 -5.04 -2.64 4.40
CA ALA A 283 -5.74 -2.57 3.12
C ALA A 283 -6.91 -1.57 3.15
N HIS A 284 -7.63 -1.52 4.27
CA HIS A 284 -8.72 -0.57 4.49
C HIS A 284 -8.21 0.88 4.50
N GLU A 285 -7.16 1.17 5.26
CA GLU A 285 -6.55 2.51 5.38
C GLU A 285 -5.95 2.97 4.04
N ALA A 286 -5.33 2.07 3.28
CA ALA A 286 -4.84 2.35 1.94
C ALA A 286 -5.98 2.61 0.92
N GLY A 287 -7.24 2.37 1.30
CA GLY A 287 -8.38 2.63 0.44
C GLY A 287 -8.57 1.62 -0.69
N LYS A 288 -7.98 0.43 -0.58
CA LYS A 288 -8.05 -0.60 -1.65
C LYS A 288 -9.37 -1.35 -1.64
N ALA A 289 -9.76 -1.84 -2.81
CA ALA A 289 -10.87 -2.80 -2.89
C ALA A 289 -10.46 -4.10 -2.20
N CYS A 290 -11.36 -4.69 -1.40
CA CYS A 290 -11.05 -5.81 -0.52
C CYS A 290 -12.05 -6.94 -0.66
N ILE A 291 -11.54 -8.18 -0.65
CA ILE A 291 -12.32 -9.41 -0.56
C ILE A 291 -11.78 -10.22 0.63
N ILE A 292 -12.63 -10.63 1.53
CA ILE A 292 -12.26 -11.52 2.64
C ILE A 292 -12.37 -12.96 2.15
N VAL A 293 -11.24 -13.68 2.16
CA VAL A 293 -11.13 -15.05 1.67
C VAL A 293 -10.90 -16.00 2.83
N VAL A 294 -11.95 -16.72 3.23
CA VAL A 294 -11.87 -17.76 4.27
C VAL A 294 -11.42 -19.05 3.62
N ASN A 295 -10.14 -19.37 3.82
CA ASN A 295 -9.45 -20.52 3.23
C ASN A 295 -9.44 -21.74 4.18
N LYS A 296 -9.01 -22.90 3.67
CA LYS A 296 -9.03 -24.20 4.33
C LYS A 296 -10.45 -24.67 4.69
N TRP A 297 -11.39 -24.28 3.86
CA TRP A 297 -12.80 -24.64 4.08
C TRP A 297 -13.06 -26.16 4.00
N ASP A 298 -12.15 -26.92 3.37
CA ASP A 298 -12.13 -28.38 3.34
C ASP A 298 -11.85 -29.04 4.70
N ALA A 299 -11.10 -28.35 5.57
CA ALA A 299 -10.60 -28.87 6.84
C ALA A 299 -11.58 -28.69 8.01
N ILE A 300 -12.76 -28.11 7.77
CA ILE A 300 -13.78 -27.84 8.78
C ILE A 300 -14.94 -28.85 8.70
N GLU A 301 -15.38 -29.34 9.85
CA GLU A 301 -16.66 -30.04 9.97
C GLU A 301 -17.82 -29.07 9.73
N LYS A 302 -18.72 -29.44 8.81
CA LYS A 302 -19.77 -28.55 8.31
C LYS A 302 -21.14 -29.09 8.66
N ASP A 303 -21.95 -28.23 9.23
CA ASP A 303 -23.40 -28.37 9.30
C ASP A 303 -24.10 -27.31 8.43
N GLY A 304 -25.43 -27.32 8.39
CA GLY A 304 -26.20 -26.36 7.59
C GLY A 304 -26.06 -24.90 8.02
N LYS A 305 -25.42 -24.59 9.17
CA LYS A 305 -25.30 -23.25 9.76
C LYS A 305 -23.85 -22.78 9.87
N THR A 306 -22.88 -23.66 9.66
CA THR A 306 -21.44 -23.38 9.86
C THR A 306 -21.00 -22.17 9.04
N MET A 307 -21.42 -22.05 7.78
CA MET A 307 -21.04 -20.95 6.89
C MET A 307 -21.60 -19.60 7.38
N ASP A 308 -22.87 -19.57 7.77
CA ASP A 308 -23.53 -18.35 8.23
C ASP A 308 -22.96 -17.88 9.56
N LYS A 309 -22.66 -18.81 10.46
CA LYS A 309 -22.00 -18.50 11.73
C LYS A 309 -20.62 -17.92 11.51
N MET A 310 -19.80 -18.57 10.68
CA MET A 310 -18.45 -18.08 10.35
C MET A 310 -18.50 -16.70 9.70
N ARG A 311 -19.48 -16.45 8.80
CA ARG A 311 -19.68 -15.13 8.20
C ARG A 311 -20.02 -14.07 9.25
N GLN A 312 -20.88 -14.37 10.21
CA GLN A 312 -21.23 -13.46 11.31
C GLN A 312 -20.02 -13.17 12.20
N ASP A 313 -19.22 -14.18 12.53
CA ASP A 313 -18.02 -14.02 13.34
C ASP A 313 -17.00 -13.12 12.61
N VAL A 314 -16.73 -13.36 11.32
CA VAL A 314 -15.85 -12.52 10.50
C VAL A 314 -16.35 -11.08 10.43
N MET A 315 -17.66 -10.87 10.21
CA MET A 315 -18.24 -9.51 10.15
C MET A 315 -18.19 -8.79 11.50
N ARG A 316 -18.31 -9.51 12.62
CA ARG A 316 -18.18 -8.94 13.96
C ARG A 316 -16.74 -8.49 14.22
N ASP A 317 -15.76 -9.35 13.91
CA ASP A 317 -14.35 -9.14 14.24
C ASP A 317 -13.68 -8.14 13.28
N LEU A 318 -14.19 -8.03 12.03
CA LEU A 318 -13.79 -7.03 11.02
C LEU A 318 -14.91 -5.99 10.79
N SER A 319 -15.50 -5.47 11.86
CA SER A 319 -16.68 -4.58 11.80
C SER A 319 -16.47 -3.26 11.02
N TYR A 320 -15.23 -2.82 10.83
CA TYR A 320 -14.86 -1.66 10.01
C TYR A 320 -14.83 -1.98 8.50
N MET A 321 -14.89 -3.27 8.11
CA MET A 321 -14.86 -3.74 6.72
C MET A 321 -16.13 -4.45 6.28
N THR A 322 -17.28 -4.09 6.81
CA THR A 322 -18.59 -4.73 6.48
C THR A 322 -18.96 -4.60 5.00
N TYR A 323 -18.28 -3.74 4.25
CA TYR A 323 -18.41 -3.59 2.81
C TYR A 323 -17.73 -4.70 2.00
N ALA A 324 -16.77 -5.42 2.59
CA ALA A 324 -15.98 -6.42 1.88
C ALA A 324 -16.76 -7.74 1.77
N PRO A 325 -16.96 -8.28 0.56
CA PRO A 325 -17.58 -9.57 0.38
C PRO A 325 -16.73 -10.70 0.97
N ILE A 326 -17.40 -11.73 1.50
CA ILE A 326 -16.74 -12.90 2.12
C ILE A 326 -16.95 -14.11 1.22
N VAL A 327 -15.85 -14.76 0.83
CA VAL A 327 -15.84 -16.00 0.06
C VAL A 327 -15.14 -17.11 0.83
N PHE A 328 -15.69 -18.32 0.74
CA PHE A 328 -15.15 -19.53 1.40
C PHE A 328 -14.55 -20.43 0.34
N ILE A 329 -13.23 -20.70 0.44
CA ILE A 329 -12.48 -21.49 -0.54
C ILE A 329 -11.67 -22.60 0.12
N SER A 330 -11.20 -23.53 -0.71
CA SER A 330 -10.06 -24.38 -0.38
C SER A 330 -8.99 -24.24 -1.46
N ALA A 331 -7.89 -23.59 -1.12
CA ALA A 331 -6.72 -23.50 -2.00
C ALA A 331 -6.09 -24.87 -2.26
N LEU A 332 -6.26 -25.84 -1.34
CA LEU A 332 -5.74 -27.19 -1.49
C LEU A 332 -6.52 -27.97 -2.54
N THR A 333 -7.85 -28.00 -2.44
CA THR A 333 -8.72 -28.79 -3.33
C THR A 333 -9.16 -28.03 -4.59
N GLY A 334 -8.98 -26.71 -4.65
CA GLY A 334 -9.46 -25.83 -5.72
C GLY A 334 -10.92 -25.41 -5.56
N GLN A 335 -11.59 -25.81 -4.48
CA GLN A 335 -13.01 -25.53 -4.28
C GLN A 335 -13.28 -24.01 -4.28
N ARG A 336 -14.13 -23.54 -5.20
CA ARG A 336 -14.58 -22.14 -5.36
C ARG A 336 -13.49 -21.11 -5.67
N VAL A 337 -12.30 -21.55 -6.10
CA VAL A 337 -11.21 -20.62 -6.50
C VAL A 337 -11.61 -19.82 -7.74
N ASP A 338 -12.31 -20.44 -8.71
CA ASP A 338 -12.78 -19.75 -9.93
C ASP A 338 -13.67 -18.54 -9.64
N ARG A 339 -14.49 -18.62 -8.59
CA ARG A 339 -15.36 -17.51 -8.17
C ARG A 339 -14.59 -16.27 -7.70
N LEU A 340 -13.30 -16.42 -7.34
CA LEU A 340 -12.47 -15.27 -6.96
C LEU A 340 -12.30 -14.29 -8.11
N PHE A 341 -12.15 -14.76 -9.33
CA PHE A 341 -11.91 -13.90 -10.49
C PHE A 341 -13.14 -13.05 -10.83
N GLU A 342 -14.34 -13.63 -10.79
CA GLU A 342 -15.60 -12.88 -10.94
C GLU A 342 -15.71 -11.79 -9.87
N LEU A 343 -15.39 -12.16 -8.63
CA LEU A 343 -15.49 -11.25 -7.50
C LEU A 343 -14.41 -10.15 -7.51
N ILE A 344 -13.19 -10.47 -7.96
CA ILE A 344 -12.11 -9.50 -8.17
C ILE A 344 -12.54 -8.44 -9.18
N ASN A 345 -13.06 -8.87 -10.36
CA ASN A 345 -13.57 -7.94 -11.36
C ASN A 345 -14.73 -7.11 -10.83
N TYR A 346 -15.67 -7.74 -10.13
CA TYR A 346 -16.82 -7.04 -9.55
C TYR A 346 -16.39 -5.93 -8.59
N VAL A 347 -15.53 -6.20 -7.60
CA VAL A 347 -15.11 -5.19 -6.62
C VAL A 347 -14.21 -4.12 -7.24
N ASN A 348 -13.38 -4.47 -8.22
CA ASN A 348 -12.58 -3.50 -8.96
C ASN A 348 -13.47 -2.51 -9.73
N ASN A 349 -14.54 -3.00 -10.37
CA ASN A 349 -15.52 -2.18 -11.08
C ASN A 349 -16.32 -1.30 -10.09
N GLN A 350 -16.67 -1.81 -8.92
CA GLN A 350 -17.32 -1.03 -7.86
C GLN A 350 -16.41 0.10 -7.36
N ALA A 351 -15.12 -0.14 -7.20
CA ALA A 351 -14.14 0.87 -6.80
C ALA A 351 -13.92 1.95 -7.89
N ALA A 352 -14.03 1.58 -9.15
CA ALA A 352 -13.88 2.48 -10.29
C ALA A 352 -15.17 3.25 -10.67
N MET A 353 -16.30 2.95 -9.99
CA MET A 353 -17.61 3.51 -10.34
C MET A 353 -17.63 5.03 -10.21
N ARG A 354 -18.13 5.70 -11.26
CA ARG A 354 -18.41 7.13 -11.25
C ARG A 354 -19.90 7.40 -11.15
N ILE A 355 -20.26 8.17 -10.12
CA ILE A 355 -21.63 8.59 -9.83
C ILE A 355 -21.76 10.06 -10.19
N THR A 356 -22.79 10.40 -10.98
CA THR A 356 -22.98 11.79 -11.40
C THR A 356 -23.40 12.69 -10.23
N THR A 357 -23.00 13.96 -10.30
CA THR A 357 -23.35 14.97 -9.29
C THR A 357 -24.86 15.08 -9.09
N GLY A 358 -25.65 14.94 -10.17
CA GLY A 358 -27.12 14.96 -10.09
C GLY A 358 -27.68 13.82 -9.23
N MET A 359 -27.21 12.57 -9.42
CA MET A 359 -27.61 11.41 -8.62
C MET A 359 -27.21 11.56 -7.15
N LEU A 360 -25.99 12.09 -6.89
CA LEU A 360 -25.53 12.35 -5.53
C LEU A 360 -26.37 13.40 -4.81
N ASN A 361 -26.77 14.47 -5.51
CA ASN A 361 -27.59 15.52 -4.91
C ASN A 361 -29.04 15.07 -4.69
N SER A 362 -29.59 14.22 -5.56
CA SER A 362 -30.91 13.60 -5.33
C SER A 362 -30.87 12.72 -4.07
N LEU A 363 -29.85 11.86 -3.93
CA LEU A 363 -29.63 11.06 -2.72
C LEU A 363 -29.50 11.96 -1.47
N LEU A 364 -28.73 13.03 -1.56
CA LEU A 364 -28.49 13.94 -0.44
C LEU A 364 -29.79 14.63 0.01
N ALA A 365 -30.63 15.06 -0.95
CA ALA A 365 -31.93 15.63 -0.65
C ALA A 365 -32.84 14.62 0.08
N ASP A 366 -32.92 13.38 -0.40
CA ASP A 366 -33.68 12.30 0.24
C ASP A 366 -33.14 11.97 1.64
N ALA A 367 -31.80 11.86 1.78
CA ALA A 367 -31.16 11.56 3.05
C ALA A 367 -31.43 12.65 4.10
N THR A 368 -31.28 13.93 3.72
CA THR A 368 -31.54 15.08 4.63
C THR A 368 -33.02 15.26 4.96
N ALA A 369 -33.92 14.82 4.09
CA ALA A 369 -35.36 14.81 4.38
C ALA A 369 -35.74 13.71 5.38
N ARG A 370 -35.11 12.52 5.28
CA ARG A 370 -35.38 11.38 6.20
C ARG A 370 -34.80 11.61 7.59
N VAL A 371 -33.55 12.04 7.65
CA VAL A 371 -32.83 12.33 8.90
C VAL A 371 -32.34 13.78 8.84
N GLN A 372 -32.99 14.64 9.61
CA GLN A 372 -32.64 16.05 9.63
C GLN A 372 -31.21 16.26 10.10
N PRO A 373 -30.44 17.16 9.41
CA PRO A 373 -29.10 17.50 9.82
C PRO A 373 -29.03 17.99 11.27
N PRO A 374 -27.95 17.66 12.00
CA PRO A 374 -27.81 18.01 13.42
C PRO A 374 -27.81 19.52 13.65
N THR A 375 -28.17 19.89 14.88
CA THR A 375 -28.17 21.29 15.36
C THR A 375 -27.32 21.34 16.63
N ASP A 376 -26.35 22.22 16.68
CA ASP A 376 -25.56 22.51 17.88
C ASP A 376 -25.66 23.99 18.26
N LYS A 377 -25.95 24.28 19.54
CA LYS A 377 -26.09 25.63 20.10
C LYS A 377 -26.95 26.58 19.24
N GLY A 378 -28.06 26.08 18.71
CA GLY A 378 -28.98 26.85 17.88
C GLY A 378 -28.55 27.04 16.42
N ARG A 379 -27.37 26.53 16.03
CA ARG A 379 -26.90 26.53 14.65
C ARG A 379 -27.21 25.18 14.02
N ARG A 380 -27.95 25.17 12.92
CA ARG A 380 -28.31 23.96 12.17
C ARG A 380 -27.30 23.74 11.06
N LEU A 381 -26.84 22.48 10.91
CA LEU A 381 -26.08 22.04 9.74
C LEU A 381 -26.93 22.21 8.48
N LYS A 382 -26.38 22.88 7.48
CA LYS A 382 -26.96 22.96 6.12
C LYS A 382 -25.99 22.28 5.18
N VAL A 383 -26.42 21.23 4.53
CA VAL A 383 -25.66 20.54 3.49
C VAL A 383 -26.15 21.06 2.15
N TYR A 384 -25.23 21.58 1.34
CA TYR A 384 -25.56 22.27 0.08
C TYR A 384 -25.58 21.31 -1.10
N TYR A 385 -24.49 20.60 -1.33
CA TYR A 385 -24.35 19.65 -2.41
C TYR A 385 -23.20 18.68 -2.13
N MET A 386 -23.16 17.60 -2.91
CA MET A 386 -22.11 16.60 -2.87
C MET A 386 -21.63 16.26 -4.28
N THR A 387 -20.34 16.04 -4.44
CA THR A 387 -19.71 15.62 -5.70
C THR A 387 -18.71 14.52 -5.48
N GLN A 388 -18.47 13.70 -6.49
CA GLN A 388 -17.40 12.70 -6.47
C GLN A 388 -16.15 13.31 -7.10
N VAL A 389 -15.03 13.27 -6.35
CA VAL A 389 -13.74 13.84 -6.76
C VAL A 389 -12.72 12.79 -7.13
N GLY A 390 -12.93 11.52 -6.75
CA GLY A 390 -12.01 10.42 -7.03
C GLY A 390 -12.70 9.05 -7.14
N VAL A 391 -11.96 8.10 -7.69
CA VAL A 391 -12.27 6.67 -7.74
C VAL A 391 -11.08 5.87 -7.22
N LYS A 392 -11.28 4.60 -6.87
CA LYS A 392 -10.24 3.70 -6.36
C LYS A 392 -9.43 4.27 -5.17
N PRO A 393 -10.07 4.67 -4.05
CA PRO A 393 -11.47 4.42 -3.68
C PRO A 393 -12.42 5.55 -4.12
N PRO A 394 -13.75 5.30 -4.16
CA PRO A 394 -14.74 6.36 -4.35
C PRO A 394 -14.61 7.43 -3.27
N HIS A 395 -14.31 8.66 -3.70
CA HIS A 395 -14.11 9.80 -2.81
C HIS A 395 -15.14 10.90 -3.12
N PHE A 396 -15.92 11.25 -2.11
CA PHE A 396 -16.97 12.23 -2.18
C PHE A 396 -16.61 13.46 -1.34
N VAL A 397 -16.95 14.64 -1.83
CA VAL A 397 -16.85 15.89 -1.08
C VAL A 397 -18.24 16.44 -0.88
N CYS A 398 -18.58 16.65 0.40
CA CYS A 398 -19.85 17.21 0.83
C CYS A 398 -19.64 18.65 1.30
N PHE A 399 -20.32 19.60 0.69
CA PHE A 399 -20.20 21.02 1.02
C PHE A 399 -21.32 21.46 1.97
N CYS A 400 -20.95 22.13 3.05
CA CYS A 400 -21.86 22.58 4.10
C CYS A 400 -21.55 24.01 4.57
N ASN A 401 -22.37 24.51 5.49
CA ASN A 401 -22.20 25.84 6.08
C ASN A 401 -21.13 25.88 7.19
N ASP A 402 -20.95 24.78 7.95
CA ASP A 402 -19.96 24.69 9.04
C ASP A 402 -19.59 23.22 9.22
N ALA A 403 -18.34 22.86 8.92
CA ALA A 403 -17.85 21.48 8.97
C ALA A 403 -17.88 20.90 10.41
N ARG A 404 -17.75 21.75 11.44
CA ARG A 404 -17.79 21.35 12.85
C ARG A 404 -19.16 20.82 13.29
N LEU A 405 -20.24 21.22 12.57
CA LEU A 405 -21.60 20.72 12.79
C LEU A 405 -21.82 19.35 12.13
N PHE A 406 -20.93 18.94 11.22
CA PHE A 406 -21.03 17.68 10.53
C PHE A 406 -20.50 16.54 11.44
N HIS A 407 -21.30 16.17 12.44
CA HIS A 407 -20.93 15.18 13.43
C HIS A 407 -20.62 13.82 12.79
N PHE A 408 -19.66 13.08 13.33
CA PHE A 408 -19.25 11.76 12.84
C PHE A 408 -20.42 10.78 12.60
N SER A 409 -21.41 10.77 13.48
CA SER A 409 -22.60 9.93 13.29
C SER A 409 -23.42 10.29 12.06
N TYR A 410 -23.48 11.58 11.70
CA TYR A 410 -24.19 12.03 10.50
C TYR A 410 -23.38 11.75 9.24
N GLN A 411 -22.06 11.89 9.30
CA GLN A 411 -21.16 11.48 8.22
C GLN A 411 -21.36 10.00 7.90
N ARG A 412 -21.33 9.15 8.92
CA ARG A 412 -21.56 7.70 8.79
C ARG A 412 -22.95 7.38 8.23
N TYR A 413 -23.96 8.15 8.61
CA TYR A 413 -25.30 8.03 8.03
C TYR A 413 -25.29 8.31 6.52
N ILE A 414 -24.66 9.40 6.07
CA ILE A 414 -24.56 9.74 4.64
C ILE A 414 -23.78 8.67 3.88
N GLU A 415 -22.66 8.19 4.39
CA GLU A 415 -21.89 7.09 3.81
C GLU A 415 -22.76 5.82 3.64
N ASN A 416 -23.56 5.47 4.65
CA ASN A 416 -24.48 4.35 4.57
C ASN A 416 -25.55 4.57 3.51
N GLN A 417 -26.07 5.79 3.33
CA GLN A 417 -27.03 6.11 2.27
C GLN A 417 -26.39 5.96 0.88
N ILE A 418 -25.14 6.42 0.70
CA ILE A 418 -24.38 6.23 -0.54
C ILE A 418 -24.27 4.73 -0.86
N ARG A 419 -23.85 3.92 0.12
CA ARG A 419 -23.74 2.46 -0.06
C ARG A 419 -25.04 1.77 -0.36
N SER A 420 -26.12 2.11 0.38
CA SER A 420 -27.42 1.50 0.17
C SER A 420 -28.03 1.81 -1.19
N THR A 421 -27.69 2.95 -1.77
CA THR A 421 -28.21 3.39 -3.06
C THR A 421 -27.38 2.91 -4.25
N PHE A 422 -26.05 2.98 -4.14
CA PHE A 422 -25.15 2.71 -5.26
C PHE A 422 -24.38 1.38 -5.14
N GLY A 423 -24.50 0.65 -4.04
CA GLY A 423 -23.77 -0.57 -3.76
C GLY A 423 -22.39 -0.28 -3.21
N LEU A 424 -21.38 -0.08 -4.05
CA LEU A 424 -19.98 0.13 -3.69
C LEU A 424 -19.45 -1.00 -2.78
N GLU A 425 -19.89 -2.24 -3.08
CA GLU A 425 -19.43 -3.43 -2.37
C GLU A 425 -17.96 -3.70 -2.67
N GLY A 426 -17.22 -4.14 -1.67
CA GLY A 426 -15.80 -4.45 -1.79
C GLY A 426 -14.88 -3.24 -1.74
N THR A 427 -15.38 -2.01 -1.71
CA THR A 427 -14.52 -0.81 -1.67
C THR A 427 -14.84 0.10 -0.48
N PRO A 428 -13.85 0.67 0.21
CA PRO A 428 -14.11 1.72 1.18
C PRO A 428 -14.63 2.98 0.48
N VAL A 429 -15.42 3.77 1.19
CA VAL A 429 -15.92 5.06 0.74
C VAL A 429 -15.24 6.15 1.56
N ARG A 430 -14.69 7.16 0.90
CA ARG A 430 -14.14 8.35 1.57
C ARG A 430 -15.15 9.50 1.41
N LEU A 431 -15.51 10.14 2.53
CA LEU A 431 -16.36 11.31 2.56
C LEU A 431 -15.62 12.45 3.27
N THR A 432 -15.27 13.47 2.51
CA THR A 432 -14.67 14.71 3.02
C THR A 432 -15.74 15.78 3.14
N VAL A 433 -15.76 16.49 4.26
CA VAL A 433 -16.66 17.61 4.49
C VAL A 433 -15.91 18.92 4.31
N ARG A 434 -16.43 19.85 3.50
CA ARG A 434 -15.84 21.18 3.28
C ARG A 434 -16.87 22.28 3.53
N GLU A 435 -16.40 23.38 4.10
CA GLU A 435 -17.20 24.61 4.18
C GLU A 435 -17.23 25.30 2.82
N ARG A 436 -18.41 25.76 2.43
CA ARG A 436 -18.53 26.61 1.26
C ARG A 436 -18.00 28.00 1.61
N SER A 437 -16.87 28.41 1.04
CA SER A 437 -16.40 29.80 1.16
C SER A 437 -17.40 30.73 0.51
N GLU A 438 -17.85 31.80 1.23
CA GLU A 438 -18.77 32.81 0.73
C GLU A 438 -18.18 33.73 -0.38
N LYS A 439 -17.01 33.36 -0.94
CA LYS A 439 -16.34 34.17 -1.97
C LYS A 439 -16.28 33.41 -3.29
N GLU A 440 -17.42 33.23 -3.92
CA GLU A 440 -17.58 33.06 -5.37
C GLU A 440 -19.05 33.34 -5.71
N GLY A 441 -19.38 34.61 -5.73
CA GLY A 441 -20.65 35.17 -6.20
C GLY A 441 -20.35 36.32 -7.12
#